data_07ca19537d3f6ba4267639ca086fb701
#
_entry.id   07ca19537d3f6ba4267639ca086fb701
#
_cell.length_a   1.000
_cell.length_b   1.000
_cell.length_c   1.000
_cell.angle_alpha   90.00
_cell.angle_beta   90.00
_cell.angle_gamma   90.00
#
_symmetry.space_group_name_H-M   'P 1'
#
loop_
_entity.id
_entity.type
_entity.pdbx_description
1 polymer ?
#
loop_
_entity_poly.entity_id
_entity_poly.type
_entity_poly.pdbx_seq_one_letter_code
_entity_poly.pdbx_strand_id
1 'polypeptide(L)'
;MSGKAQRGLMRTYMLLAMLVLAPFATPISEAQQPDIVQEHWYHSWATLTYDTTQWNNNYPEVVKVVSAGTTVLGRDQWVMQITDYSVETKADGSPKEVVYIDGGHHGNEHLGTELAFLVAEYYIEGFVAGDEEVIEVLQNTELHIMILLNADGNDIDNRWNTNAVDLNRNYDHHWTTEETRSGSGPFSEPETRNNADYMKEFASNADLYVTMHTGTWILAYPWGFTGDMPSDWELFTHIADTIHSDIDADLPVQNANA
;
A
#
# COMPACT_ATOMS: atom_id res chain seq x y z
N MET A 1 -23.75 29.71 -3.04
CA MET A 1 -23.08 28.79 -3.97
C MET A 1 -21.76 29.42 -4.43
N SER A 2 -20.71 29.53 -3.62
CA SER A 2 -19.41 30.08 -4.09
C SER A 2 -18.18 29.67 -3.24
N GLY A 3 -18.32 28.77 -2.29
CA GLY A 3 -17.20 28.41 -1.40
C GLY A 3 -16.39 27.17 -1.80
N LYS A 4 -17.01 26.18 -2.43
CA LYS A 4 -16.34 24.92 -2.80
C LYS A 4 -15.46 24.98 -4.05
N ALA A 5 -15.86 25.75 -5.05
CA ALA A 5 -15.09 25.91 -6.29
C ALA A 5 -13.73 26.62 -6.10
N GLN A 6 -13.64 27.53 -5.12
CA GLN A 6 -12.39 28.22 -4.83
C GLN A 6 -11.36 27.37 -4.07
N ARG A 7 -11.80 26.40 -3.27
CA ARG A 7 -10.89 25.50 -2.53
C ARG A 7 -10.24 24.44 -3.44
N GLY A 8 -10.98 23.89 -4.40
CA GLY A 8 -10.43 22.95 -5.39
C GLY A 8 -9.38 23.56 -6.29
N LEU A 9 -9.61 24.80 -6.76
CA LEU A 9 -8.66 25.49 -7.62
C LEU A 9 -7.35 25.89 -6.89
N MET A 10 -7.46 26.21 -5.59
CA MET A 10 -6.31 26.56 -4.76
C MET A 10 -5.42 25.33 -4.45
N ARG A 11 -6.03 24.13 -4.29
CA ARG A 11 -5.27 22.87 -4.11
C ARG A 11 -4.46 22.48 -5.34
N THR A 12 -5.02 22.62 -6.54
CA THR A 12 -4.32 22.32 -7.80
C THR A 12 -3.15 23.28 -8.06
N TYR A 13 -3.27 24.55 -7.68
CA TYR A 13 -2.19 25.54 -7.84
C TYR A 13 -1.13 25.42 -6.70
N MET A 14 -1.49 24.94 -5.52
CA MET A 14 -0.50 24.66 -4.47
C MET A 14 0.40 23.46 -4.81
N LEU A 15 -0.13 22.39 -5.38
CA LEU A 15 0.71 21.28 -5.89
C LEU A 15 1.68 21.76 -6.98
N LEU A 16 1.27 22.65 -7.86
CA LEU A 16 2.16 23.20 -8.91
C LEU A 16 3.14 24.24 -8.36
N ALA A 17 2.80 24.95 -7.28
CA ALA A 17 3.68 25.94 -6.66
C ALA A 17 4.73 25.32 -5.72
N MET A 18 4.46 24.16 -5.11
CA MET A 18 5.46 23.43 -4.32
C MET A 18 6.58 22.81 -5.16
N LEU A 19 6.33 22.52 -6.42
CA LEU A 19 7.38 22.11 -7.37
C LEU A 19 8.40 23.21 -7.70
N VAL A 20 8.11 24.48 -7.34
CA VAL A 20 8.94 25.64 -7.70
C VAL A 20 9.65 26.27 -6.49
N LEU A 21 9.28 25.93 -5.25
CA LEU A 21 9.78 26.58 -4.04
C LEU A 21 10.24 25.62 -2.94
N ALA A 22 10.88 24.51 -3.28
CA ALA A 22 11.64 23.75 -2.30
C ALA A 22 12.95 24.50 -1.97
N PRO A 23 13.08 25.12 -0.79
CA PRO A 23 14.35 25.70 -0.41
C PRO A 23 15.24 24.62 0.19
N PHE A 24 16.30 24.30 -0.53
CA PHE A 24 17.53 23.73 0.04
C PHE A 24 17.44 22.37 0.76
N ALA A 25 16.92 21.35 0.10
CA ALA A 25 17.57 20.07 0.18
C ALA A 25 18.93 20.26 -0.54
N THR A 26 20.04 20.08 0.14
CA THR A 26 21.36 20.01 -0.51
C THR A 26 21.22 18.99 -1.63
N PRO A 27 21.55 19.33 -2.89
CA PRO A 27 21.44 18.36 -3.96
C PRO A 27 22.30 17.16 -3.57
N ILE A 28 21.69 15.99 -3.43
CA ILE A 28 22.41 14.72 -3.40
C ILE A 28 23.23 14.75 -4.68
N SER A 29 24.56 14.66 -4.56
CA SER A 29 25.44 14.76 -5.73
C SER A 29 24.98 13.70 -6.74
N GLU A 30 24.85 14.06 -8.01
CA GLU A 30 24.50 13.15 -9.11
C GLU A 30 25.32 11.84 -9.13
N ALA A 31 26.43 11.81 -8.42
CA ALA A 31 27.32 10.65 -8.25
C ALA A 31 26.76 9.56 -7.32
N GLN A 32 25.65 9.79 -6.61
CA GLN A 32 25.05 8.83 -5.64
C GLN A 32 23.70 8.25 -6.10
N GLN A 33 23.12 8.73 -7.19
CA GLN A 33 22.01 8.01 -7.81
C GLN A 33 22.57 6.79 -8.53
N PRO A 34 22.13 5.59 -8.19
CA PRO A 34 22.41 4.43 -9.04
C PRO A 34 21.85 4.75 -10.43
N ASP A 35 22.55 4.30 -11.49
CA ASP A 35 22.06 4.33 -12.86
C ASP A 35 20.83 3.41 -13.01
N ILE A 36 19.77 3.71 -12.29
CA ILE A 36 18.47 3.03 -12.41
C ILE A 36 17.76 3.77 -13.53
N VAL A 37 17.98 3.32 -14.75
CA VAL A 37 17.20 3.77 -15.90
C VAL A 37 15.78 3.22 -15.70
N GLN A 38 14.87 4.08 -15.32
CA GLN A 38 13.45 3.78 -15.31
C GLN A 38 12.99 3.69 -16.77
N GLU A 39 13.07 2.50 -17.37
CA GLU A 39 12.59 2.27 -18.73
C GLU A 39 11.07 2.29 -18.82
N HIS A 40 10.38 2.27 -17.66
CA HIS A 40 8.92 2.21 -17.54
C HIS A 40 8.40 3.38 -16.69
N TRP A 41 7.14 3.71 -16.87
CA TRP A 41 6.42 4.75 -16.11
C TRP A 41 6.18 4.36 -14.63
N TYR A 42 6.47 3.11 -14.27
CA TYR A 42 6.23 2.51 -12.97
C TYR A 42 7.53 2.17 -12.26
N HIS A 43 7.48 2.13 -10.94
CA HIS A 43 8.62 1.72 -10.14
C HIS A 43 8.96 0.24 -10.36
N SER A 44 10.26 -0.04 -10.40
CA SER A 44 10.81 -1.39 -10.28
C SER A 44 11.10 -1.71 -8.80
N TRP A 45 11.34 -2.98 -8.49
CA TRP A 45 11.82 -3.35 -7.15
C TRP A 45 13.08 -2.58 -6.74
N ALA A 46 13.98 -2.31 -7.67
CA ALA A 46 15.22 -1.59 -7.38
C ALA A 46 14.98 -0.11 -7.06
N THR A 47 14.09 0.58 -7.78
CA THR A 47 13.73 1.97 -7.48
C THR A 47 12.96 2.06 -6.17
N LEU A 48 12.01 1.17 -5.91
CA LEU A 48 11.31 1.09 -4.61
C LEU A 48 12.28 0.84 -3.46
N THR A 49 13.25 -0.06 -3.63
CA THR A 49 14.28 -0.31 -2.60
C THR A 49 15.11 0.94 -2.32
N TYR A 50 15.45 1.70 -3.35
CA TYR A 50 16.16 2.96 -3.20
C TYR A 50 15.32 3.99 -2.42
N ASP A 51 14.09 4.25 -2.86
CA ASP A 51 13.23 5.28 -2.27
C ASP A 51 12.86 4.94 -0.82
N THR A 52 12.48 3.71 -0.54
CA THR A 52 12.19 3.25 0.83
C THR A 52 13.42 3.37 1.75
N THR A 53 14.62 3.06 1.22
CA THR A 53 15.87 3.25 1.96
C THR A 53 16.12 4.72 2.27
N GLN A 54 15.88 5.62 1.29
CA GLN A 54 16.05 7.06 1.53
C GLN A 54 15.07 7.57 2.59
N TRP A 55 13.81 7.17 2.53
CA TRP A 55 12.83 7.56 3.54
C TRP A 55 13.18 7.06 4.93
N ASN A 56 13.56 5.78 5.06
CA ASN A 56 13.98 5.20 6.34
C ASN A 56 15.18 5.93 6.96
N ASN A 57 16.13 6.40 6.14
CA ASN A 57 17.34 7.08 6.61
C ASN A 57 17.08 8.56 6.93
N ASN A 58 16.22 9.21 6.17
CA ASN A 58 16.03 10.66 6.26
C ASN A 58 14.91 11.05 7.24
N TYR A 59 13.92 10.16 7.47
CA TYR A 59 12.72 10.47 8.25
C TYR A 59 12.37 9.39 9.28
N PRO A 60 13.34 9.00 10.15
CA PRO A 60 13.15 7.92 11.14
C PRO A 60 12.09 8.25 12.20
N GLU A 61 11.67 9.52 12.31
CA GLU A 61 10.61 9.97 13.18
C GLU A 61 9.20 9.58 12.69
N VAL A 62 9.05 9.25 11.41
CA VAL A 62 7.76 8.93 10.81
C VAL A 62 7.73 7.60 10.08
N VAL A 63 8.87 7.08 9.60
CA VAL A 63 8.90 5.82 8.87
C VAL A 63 10.02 4.90 9.32
N LYS A 64 9.68 3.61 9.44
CA LYS A 64 10.65 2.50 9.55
C LYS A 64 10.37 1.51 8.44
N VAL A 65 11.44 1.05 7.78
CA VAL A 65 11.35 0.06 6.71
C VAL A 65 11.95 -1.26 7.19
N VAL A 66 11.18 -2.32 7.06
CA VAL A 66 11.59 -3.68 7.44
C VAL A 66 11.35 -4.64 6.28
N SER A 67 12.13 -5.72 6.22
CA SER A 67 11.87 -6.81 5.29
C SER A 67 10.93 -7.82 5.94
N ALA A 68 9.82 -8.13 5.30
CA ALA A 68 8.94 -9.23 5.70
C ALA A 68 9.53 -10.61 5.34
N GLY A 69 10.54 -10.64 4.50
CA GLY A 69 11.19 -11.83 3.97
C GLY A 69 11.58 -11.63 2.51
N THR A 70 11.94 -12.69 1.82
CA THR A 70 12.36 -12.61 0.42
C THR A 70 11.47 -13.43 -0.50
N THR A 71 11.36 -12.97 -1.76
CA THR A 71 10.72 -13.70 -2.85
C THR A 71 11.52 -14.95 -3.25
N VAL A 72 11.00 -15.73 -4.19
CA VAL A 72 11.69 -16.92 -4.74
C VAL A 72 13.09 -16.57 -5.25
N LEU A 73 13.28 -15.42 -5.90
CA LEU A 73 14.59 -14.98 -6.42
C LEU A 73 15.40 -14.14 -5.42
N GLY A 74 14.96 -14.05 -4.17
CA GLY A 74 15.72 -13.41 -3.09
C GLY A 74 15.60 -11.89 -3.03
N ARG A 75 14.55 -11.28 -3.63
CA ARG A 75 14.24 -9.87 -3.47
C ARG A 75 13.49 -9.65 -2.16
N ASP A 76 13.90 -8.65 -1.39
CA ASP A 76 13.19 -8.29 -0.15
C ASP A 76 11.78 -7.79 -0.45
N GLN A 77 10.83 -8.21 0.39
CA GLN A 77 9.48 -7.66 0.45
C GLN A 77 9.47 -6.57 1.53
N TRP A 78 9.64 -5.34 1.07
CA TRP A 78 9.71 -4.19 1.96
C TRP A 78 8.34 -3.82 2.51
N VAL A 79 8.26 -3.65 3.82
CA VAL A 79 7.10 -3.08 4.50
C VAL A 79 7.53 -1.78 5.19
N MET A 80 6.78 -0.73 4.92
CA MET A 80 6.92 0.55 5.60
C MET A 80 5.94 0.62 6.75
N GLN A 81 6.45 0.89 7.94
CA GLN A 81 5.69 1.20 9.14
C GLN A 81 5.70 2.71 9.29
N ILE A 82 4.55 3.36 9.07
CA ILE A 82 4.43 4.82 9.03
C ILE A 82 3.50 5.28 10.15
N THR A 83 4.01 6.11 11.05
CA THR A 83 3.28 6.68 12.17
C THR A 83 4.09 7.83 12.78
N ASP A 84 3.47 8.70 13.57
CA ASP A 84 4.24 9.63 14.43
C ASP A 84 4.85 8.86 15.60
N TYR A 85 6.15 8.54 15.51
CA TYR A 85 6.87 7.78 16.55
C TYR A 85 7.10 8.57 17.83
N SER A 86 6.80 9.86 17.88
CA SER A 86 6.83 10.65 19.10
C SER A 86 5.62 10.41 20.01
N VAL A 87 4.57 9.78 19.48
CA VAL A 87 3.30 9.50 20.16
C VAL A 87 3.08 7.98 20.21
N GLU A 88 3.04 7.40 21.39
CA GLU A 88 2.86 5.94 21.58
C GLU A 88 1.38 5.51 21.57
N THR A 89 0.49 6.37 22.07
CA THR A 89 -0.95 6.10 22.19
C THR A 89 -1.76 7.28 21.70
N LYS A 90 -3.02 7.05 21.37
CA LYS A 90 -3.98 8.13 21.09
C LYS A 90 -4.17 9.05 22.30
N ALA A 91 -4.74 10.22 22.09
CA ALA A 91 -4.93 11.24 23.13
C ALA A 91 -5.77 10.76 24.34
N ASP A 92 -6.64 9.77 24.14
CA ASP A 92 -7.44 9.15 25.20
C ASP A 92 -6.71 8.00 25.92
N GLY A 93 -5.47 7.70 25.55
CA GLY A 93 -4.64 6.63 26.10
C GLY A 93 -4.90 5.25 25.50
N SER A 94 -5.79 5.12 24.50
CA SER A 94 -5.99 3.86 23.78
C SER A 94 -4.85 3.61 22.78
N PRO A 95 -4.61 2.35 22.37
CA PRO A 95 -3.67 2.06 21.28
C PRO A 95 -4.04 2.77 19.98
N LYS A 96 -3.05 3.06 19.16
CA LYS A 96 -3.29 3.52 17.79
C LYS A 96 -4.03 2.44 16.99
N GLU A 97 -4.79 2.87 16.03
CA GLU A 97 -5.42 1.98 15.06
C GLU A 97 -4.38 1.47 14.06
N VAL A 98 -4.53 0.24 13.62
CA VAL A 98 -3.58 -0.39 12.70
C VAL A 98 -4.25 -0.58 11.35
N VAL A 99 -3.65 -0.03 10.31
CA VAL A 99 -4.07 -0.21 8.93
C VAL A 99 -2.98 -0.96 8.16
N TYR A 100 -3.34 -2.07 7.55
CA TYR A 100 -2.45 -2.82 6.67
C TYR A 100 -2.85 -2.64 5.21
N ILE A 101 -1.88 -2.26 4.38
CA ILE A 101 -2.07 -2.06 2.93
C ILE A 101 -1.04 -2.89 2.19
N ASP A 102 -1.43 -3.59 1.15
CA ASP A 102 -0.49 -4.17 0.21
C ASP A 102 -0.83 -3.89 -1.26
N GLY A 103 0.20 -3.93 -2.08
CA GLY A 103 0.11 -3.82 -3.53
C GLY A 103 0.93 -4.91 -4.21
N GLY A 104 0.66 -5.11 -5.49
CA GLY A 104 1.48 -5.96 -6.32
C GLY A 104 1.41 -7.45 -6.02
N HIS A 105 0.27 -8.01 -5.59
CA HIS A 105 0.03 -9.46 -5.56
C HIS A 105 0.24 -10.08 -6.95
N HIS A 106 -0.23 -9.38 -7.98
CA HIS A 106 0.03 -9.76 -9.36
C HIS A 106 1.10 -8.82 -9.93
N GLY A 107 2.19 -9.39 -10.44
CA GLY A 107 3.35 -8.61 -10.84
C GLY A 107 3.11 -7.67 -12.02
N ASN A 108 2.17 -7.98 -12.91
CA ASN A 108 1.78 -7.13 -14.04
C ASN A 108 0.73 -6.05 -13.69
N GLU A 109 0.29 -5.99 -12.45
CA GLU A 109 -0.66 -4.97 -11.99
C GLU A 109 0.07 -3.77 -11.38
N HIS A 110 0.92 -3.13 -12.19
CA HIS A 110 1.84 -2.07 -11.75
C HIS A 110 1.15 -0.93 -11.01
N LEU A 111 -0.05 -0.51 -11.47
CA LEU A 111 -0.77 0.59 -10.80
C LEU A 111 -1.15 0.26 -9.35
N GLY A 112 -1.39 -1.02 -9.02
CA GLY A 112 -1.63 -1.43 -7.62
C GLY A 112 -0.41 -1.18 -6.73
N THR A 113 0.80 -1.43 -7.25
CA THR A 113 2.07 -1.09 -6.61
C THR A 113 2.22 0.42 -6.44
N GLU A 114 1.97 1.20 -7.52
CA GLU A 114 2.07 2.66 -7.49
C GLU A 114 1.08 3.30 -6.51
N LEU A 115 -0.14 2.78 -6.40
CA LEU A 115 -1.12 3.28 -5.43
C LEU A 115 -0.65 3.06 -3.99
N ALA A 116 -0.11 1.88 -3.68
CA ALA A 116 0.46 1.61 -2.36
C ALA A 116 1.66 2.53 -2.06
N PHE A 117 2.53 2.77 -3.07
CA PHE A 117 3.64 3.71 -2.97
C PHE A 117 3.16 5.14 -2.73
N LEU A 118 2.19 5.62 -3.50
CA LEU A 118 1.65 6.98 -3.37
C LEU A 118 0.97 7.23 -2.02
N VAL A 119 0.33 6.22 -1.44
CA VAL A 119 -0.22 6.32 -0.08
C VAL A 119 0.91 6.55 0.92
N ALA A 120 1.99 5.78 0.82
CA ALA A 120 3.15 5.94 1.69
C ALA A 120 3.80 7.31 1.53
N GLU A 121 4.07 7.72 0.30
CA GLU A 121 4.63 9.02 -0.04
C GLU A 121 3.79 10.16 0.54
N TYR A 122 2.48 10.11 0.36
CA TYR A 122 1.55 11.13 0.86
C TYR A 122 1.67 11.34 2.37
N TYR A 123 1.70 10.25 3.14
CA TYR A 123 1.78 10.36 4.60
C TYR A 123 3.17 10.77 5.08
N ILE A 124 4.24 10.27 4.47
CA ILE A 124 5.61 10.65 4.84
C ILE A 124 5.87 12.13 4.50
N GLU A 125 5.58 12.54 3.27
CA GLU A 125 5.83 13.91 2.83
C GLU A 125 4.91 14.92 3.54
N GLY A 126 3.64 14.58 3.76
CA GLY A 126 2.71 15.40 4.52
C GLY A 126 3.17 15.62 5.96
N PHE A 127 3.65 14.56 6.64
CA PHE A 127 4.21 14.67 7.98
C PHE A 127 5.44 15.59 8.00
N VAL A 128 6.38 15.40 7.09
CA VAL A 128 7.60 16.22 6.97
C VAL A 128 7.28 17.67 6.64
N ALA A 129 6.25 17.91 5.83
CA ALA A 129 5.77 19.25 5.50
C ALA A 129 5.02 19.94 6.65
N GLY A 130 4.68 19.23 7.71
CA GLY A 130 3.90 19.74 8.84
C GLY A 130 2.41 19.88 8.54
N ASP A 131 1.86 19.05 7.65
CA ASP A 131 0.43 19.00 7.36
C ASP A 131 -0.35 18.51 8.59
N GLU A 132 -1.19 19.36 9.13
CA GLU A 132 -1.92 19.11 10.38
C GLU A 132 -2.87 17.91 10.26
N GLU A 133 -3.52 17.70 9.10
CA GLU A 133 -4.43 16.59 8.87
C GLU A 133 -3.64 15.25 8.84
N VAL A 134 -2.49 15.23 8.18
CA VAL A 134 -1.61 14.05 8.13
C VAL A 134 -1.03 13.73 9.51
N ILE A 135 -0.57 14.75 10.23
CA ILE A 135 -0.04 14.57 11.59
C ILE A 135 -1.13 14.01 12.51
N GLU A 136 -2.35 14.54 12.46
CA GLU A 136 -3.47 14.03 13.25
C GLU A 136 -3.74 12.55 12.95
N VAL A 137 -3.74 12.16 11.69
CA VAL A 137 -3.91 10.75 11.29
C VAL A 137 -2.79 9.89 11.87
N LEU A 138 -1.51 10.28 11.72
CA LEU A 138 -0.37 9.48 12.16
C LEU A 138 -0.17 9.48 13.69
N GLN A 139 -0.77 10.42 14.42
CA GLN A 139 -0.85 10.37 15.88
C GLN A 139 -1.89 9.37 16.40
N ASN A 140 -2.85 9.00 15.57
CA ASN A 140 -3.93 8.07 15.91
C ASN A 140 -3.81 6.71 15.22
N THR A 141 -2.97 6.59 14.19
CA THR A 141 -2.90 5.40 13.33
C THR A 141 -1.45 4.99 13.07
N GLU A 142 -1.26 3.69 12.95
CA GLU A 142 -0.04 3.07 12.44
C GLU A 142 -0.36 2.38 11.10
N LEU A 143 0.29 2.84 10.02
CA LEU A 143 0.14 2.28 8.69
C LEU A 143 1.26 1.29 8.41
N HIS A 144 0.92 0.06 8.02
CA HIS A 144 1.85 -0.93 7.53
C HIS A 144 1.62 -1.12 6.04
N ILE A 145 2.58 -0.74 5.20
CA ILE A 145 2.42 -0.74 3.75
C ILE A 145 3.46 -1.64 3.09
N MET A 146 3.03 -2.79 2.57
CA MET A 146 3.85 -3.64 1.68
C MET A 146 3.61 -3.21 0.23
N ILE A 147 4.53 -2.43 -0.34
CA ILE A 147 4.31 -1.80 -1.65
C ILE A 147 4.26 -2.82 -2.78
N LEU A 148 5.13 -3.83 -2.76
CA LEU A 148 5.31 -4.77 -3.86
C LEU A 148 5.50 -6.18 -3.34
N LEU A 149 4.43 -6.96 -3.31
CA LEU A 149 4.43 -8.32 -2.79
C LEU A 149 5.11 -9.30 -3.75
N ASN A 150 4.84 -9.20 -5.05
CA ASN A 150 5.37 -10.07 -6.11
C ASN A 150 6.46 -9.35 -6.93
N ALA A 151 7.59 -9.07 -6.30
CA ALA A 151 8.68 -8.35 -6.95
C ALA A 151 9.29 -9.11 -8.14
N ASP A 152 9.29 -10.44 -8.08
CA ASP A 152 9.81 -11.28 -9.17
C ASP A 152 8.91 -11.26 -10.39
N GLY A 153 7.59 -11.35 -10.18
CA GLY A 153 6.63 -11.25 -11.27
C GLY A 153 6.59 -9.84 -11.87
N ASN A 154 6.73 -8.82 -11.03
CA ASN A 154 6.78 -7.43 -11.50
C ASN A 154 7.96 -7.16 -12.44
N ASP A 155 9.14 -7.67 -12.11
CA ASP A 155 10.36 -7.51 -12.91
C ASP A 155 10.24 -8.05 -14.36
N ILE A 156 9.36 -9.03 -14.57
CA ILE A 156 9.14 -9.66 -15.89
C ILE A 156 7.73 -9.42 -16.44
N ASP A 157 7.02 -8.45 -15.90
CA ASP A 157 5.64 -8.08 -16.28
C ASP A 157 4.70 -9.31 -16.32
N ASN A 158 4.75 -10.14 -15.30
CA ASN A 158 3.99 -11.38 -15.20
C ASN A 158 3.02 -11.32 -14.00
N ARG A 159 1.79 -11.77 -14.22
CA ARG A 159 0.78 -11.89 -13.17
C ARG A 159 1.25 -12.77 -12.01
N TRP A 160 1.85 -13.93 -12.33
CA TRP A 160 2.24 -14.95 -11.34
C TRP A 160 3.67 -14.72 -10.84
N ASN A 161 4.02 -15.37 -9.73
CA ASN A 161 5.41 -15.42 -9.31
C ASN A 161 6.27 -16.31 -10.23
N THR A 162 7.55 -16.44 -9.97
CA THR A 162 8.47 -17.23 -10.80
C THR A 162 8.22 -18.73 -10.74
N ASN A 163 7.48 -19.24 -9.74
CA ASN A 163 6.99 -20.61 -9.70
C ASN A 163 5.69 -20.80 -10.51
N ALA A 164 5.24 -19.78 -11.21
CA ALA A 164 4.00 -19.73 -11.95
C ALA A 164 2.74 -19.93 -11.08
N VAL A 165 2.80 -19.49 -9.83
CA VAL A 165 1.68 -19.50 -8.88
C VAL A 165 1.00 -18.13 -8.84
N ASP A 166 -0.33 -18.14 -8.86
CA ASP A 166 -1.14 -16.94 -8.56
C ASP A 166 -1.14 -16.71 -7.06
N LEU A 167 -0.42 -15.70 -6.59
CA LEU A 167 -0.26 -15.43 -5.18
C LEU A 167 -1.59 -15.11 -4.48
N ASN A 168 -2.57 -14.54 -5.21
CA ASN A 168 -3.91 -14.29 -4.72
C ASN A 168 -4.80 -15.56 -4.72
N ARG A 169 -4.23 -16.74 -4.90
CA ARG A 169 -4.84 -18.07 -4.76
C ARG A 169 -4.06 -18.97 -3.81
N ASN A 170 -3.01 -18.45 -3.16
CA ASN A 170 -2.06 -19.25 -2.38
C ASN A 170 -2.24 -19.11 -0.87
N TYR A 171 -3.22 -18.33 -0.37
CA TYR A 171 -3.58 -18.23 1.04
C TYR A 171 -4.42 -19.45 1.48
N ASP A 172 -4.51 -19.70 2.79
CA ASP A 172 -5.12 -20.95 3.32
C ASP A 172 -6.66 -20.93 3.37
N HIS A 173 -7.25 -19.73 3.45
CA HIS A 173 -8.70 -19.61 3.55
C HIS A 173 -9.38 -20.05 2.25
N HIS A 174 -10.16 -21.12 2.31
CA HIS A 174 -10.77 -21.76 1.15
C HIS A 174 -9.82 -22.17 0.01
N TRP A 175 -8.56 -22.41 0.34
CA TRP A 175 -7.60 -22.92 -0.64
C TRP A 175 -8.08 -24.22 -1.25
N THR A 176 -7.91 -24.37 -2.55
CA THR A 176 -8.29 -25.59 -3.29
C THR A 176 -7.35 -25.83 -4.47
N THR A 177 -7.14 -27.11 -4.79
CA THR A 177 -6.41 -27.53 -6.00
C THR A 177 -7.23 -27.38 -7.29
N GLU A 178 -8.51 -27.06 -7.18
CA GLU A 178 -9.38 -26.80 -8.34
C GLU A 178 -9.10 -25.41 -8.94
N GLU A 179 -8.61 -24.48 -8.10
CA GLU A 179 -8.16 -23.18 -8.60
C GLU A 179 -6.88 -23.31 -9.41
N THR A 180 -6.89 -22.69 -10.57
CA THR A 180 -5.73 -22.67 -11.45
C THR A 180 -4.59 -21.91 -10.80
N ARG A 181 -3.40 -22.56 -10.70
CA ARG A 181 -2.18 -21.97 -10.18
C ARG A 181 -2.21 -21.58 -8.70
N SER A 182 -2.96 -22.31 -7.87
CA SER A 182 -3.03 -22.07 -6.41
C SER A 182 -1.76 -22.51 -5.65
N GLY A 183 -0.78 -23.10 -6.33
CA GLY A 183 0.43 -23.65 -5.70
C GLY A 183 0.28 -25.09 -5.26
N SER A 184 1.30 -25.64 -4.61
CA SER A 184 1.33 -27.03 -4.12
C SER A 184 0.60 -27.24 -2.79
N GLY A 185 0.22 -26.17 -2.12
CA GLY A 185 -0.50 -26.11 -0.85
C GLY A 185 -0.71 -24.66 -0.44
N PRO A 186 -1.52 -24.43 0.62
CA PRO A 186 -1.62 -23.10 1.22
C PRO A 186 -0.24 -22.59 1.62
N PHE A 187 0.03 -21.33 1.34
CA PHE A 187 1.32 -20.69 1.63
C PHE A 187 2.55 -21.45 1.11
N SER A 188 2.41 -22.17 -0.01
CA SER A 188 3.55 -22.81 -0.65
C SER A 188 4.61 -21.83 -1.12
N GLU A 189 4.20 -20.61 -1.47
CA GLU A 189 5.09 -19.59 -1.98
C GLU A 189 5.67 -18.73 -0.84
N PRO A 190 6.95 -18.35 -0.92
CA PRO A 190 7.56 -17.52 0.12
C PRO A 190 6.86 -16.16 0.23
N GLU A 191 6.43 -15.57 -0.88
CA GLU A 191 5.81 -14.25 -0.92
C GLU A 191 4.55 -14.18 -0.07
N THR A 192 3.64 -15.13 -0.21
CA THR A 192 2.39 -15.18 0.57
C THR A 192 2.62 -15.59 2.01
N ARG A 193 3.59 -16.47 2.27
CA ARG A 193 3.98 -16.89 3.62
C ARG A 193 4.56 -15.70 4.40
N ASN A 194 5.50 -14.97 3.79
CA ASN A 194 6.12 -13.80 4.41
C ASN A 194 5.07 -12.72 4.72
N ASN A 195 4.15 -12.45 3.79
CA ASN A 195 3.05 -11.51 4.01
C ASN A 195 2.18 -11.95 5.20
N ALA A 196 1.74 -13.21 5.22
CA ALA A 196 0.91 -13.74 6.30
C ALA A 196 1.64 -13.76 7.66
N ASP A 197 2.93 -14.11 7.68
CA ASP A 197 3.71 -14.15 8.90
C ASP A 197 3.97 -12.73 9.44
N TYR A 198 4.25 -11.76 8.55
CA TYR A 198 4.35 -10.35 8.92
C TYR A 198 3.04 -9.83 9.53
N MET A 199 1.91 -10.09 8.88
CA MET A 199 0.60 -9.68 9.40
C MET A 199 0.31 -10.29 10.77
N LYS A 200 0.63 -11.58 11.00
CA LYS A 200 0.46 -12.23 12.31
C LYS A 200 1.32 -11.62 13.40
N GLU A 201 2.53 -11.21 13.06
CA GLU A 201 3.47 -10.66 14.02
C GLU A 201 3.22 -9.19 14.35
N PHE A 202 2.98 -8.36 13.35
CA PHE A 202 2.98 -6.90 13.48
C PHE A 202 1.61 -6.25 13.25
N ALA A 203 0.69 -6.91 12.58
CA ALA A 203 -0.62 -6.37 12.23
C ALA A 203 -1.78 -7.34 12.52
N SER A 204 -1.62 -8.22 13.52
CA SER A 204 -2.64 -9.22 13.89
C SER A 204 -3.94 -8.61 14.44
N ASN A 205 -3.88 -7.35 14.84
CA ASN A 205 -5.01 -6.53 15.31
C ASN A 205 -5.36 -5.41 14.34
N ALA A 206 -5.03 -5.57 13.05
CA ALA A 206 -5.37 -4.55 12.06
C ALA A 206 -6.88 -4.28 12.05
N ASP A 207 -7.22 -3.00 12.16
CA ASP A 207 -8.60 -2.51 12.12
C ASP A 207 -9.11 -2.43 10.67
N LEU A 208 -8.18 -2.28 9.72
CA LEU A 208 -8.47 -2.26 8.29
C LEU A 208 -7.34 -2.93 7.50
N TYR A 209 -7.73 -3.76 6.53
CA TYR A 209 -6.85 -4.31 5.51
C TYR A 209 -7.32 -3.90 4.11
N VAL A 210 -6.40 -3.37 3.31
CA VAL A 210 -6.66 -2.97 1.92
C VAL A 210 -5.61 -3.60 1.02
N THR A 211 -6.06 -4.25 -0.06
CA THR A 211 -5.16 -4.77 -1.10
C THR A 211 -5.39 -4.03 -2.42
N MET A 212 -4.31 -3.57 -3.02
CA MET A 212 -4.36 -2.76 -4.25
C MET A 212 -4.12 -3.64 -5.47
N HIS A 213 -5.15 -3.76 -6.29
CA HIS A 213 -5.13 -4.47 -7.57
C HIS A 213 -5.40 -3.52 -8.73
N THR A 214 -5.31 -4.04 -9.97
CA THR A 214 -5.72 -3.32 -11.17
C THR A 214 -6.51 -4.21 -12.13
N GLY A 215 -7.02 -3.61 -13.21
CA GLY A 215 -7.78 -4.33 -14.22
C GLY A 215 -9.29 -4.05 -14.18
N THR A 216 -9.81 -3.53 -13.08
CA THR A 216 -11.20 -3.06 -12.99
C THR A 216 -11.29 -1.85 -12.06
N TRP A 217 -12.30 -1.01 -12.29
CA TRP A 217 -12.62 0.14 -11.44
C TRP A 217 -13.70 -0.27 -10.45
N ILE A 218 -13.30 -0.69 -9.25
CA ILE A 218 -14.19 -1.23 -8.24
C ILE A 218 -13.60 -1.11 -6.84
N LEU A 219 -14.43 -0.92 -5.84
CA LEU A 219 -14.15 -1.22 -4.45
C LEU A 219 -14.85 -2.55 -4.09
N ALA A 220 -14.05 -3.59 -3.90
CA ALA A 220 -14.55 -4.93 -3.59
C ALA A 220 -14.29 -5.27 -2.12
N TYR A 221 -15.27 -5.94 -1.49
CA TYR A 221 -15.15 -6.45 -0.13
C TYR A 221 -15.38 -7.97 -0.10
N PRO A 222 -14.97 -8.71 0.94
CA PRO A 222 -15.13 -10.14 1.04
C PRO A 222 -16.61 -10.59 0.87
N TRP A 223 -16.84 -11.78 0.37
CA TRP A 223 -15.87 -12.83 0.05
C TRP A 223 -15.68 -12.94 -1.44
N GLY A 224 -14.48 -13.37 -1.89
CA GLY A 224 -14.21 -13.66 -3.29
C GLY A 224 -14.60 -15.07 -3.74
N PHE A 225 -14.97 -15.97 -2.84
CA PHE A 225 -15.28 -17.38 -3.13
C PHE A 225 -16.79 -17.72 -3.05
N THR A 226 -17.60 -16.84 -2.50
CA THR A 226 -19.06 -17.02 -2.35
C THR A 226 -19.79 -15.69 -2.45
N GLY A 227 -21.05 -15.71 -2.88
CA GLY A 227 -21.94 -14.55 -2.86
C GLY A 227 -22.53 -14.23 -1.47
N ASP A 228 -22.18 -15.00 -0.41
CA ASP A 228 -22.63 -14.71 0.93
C ASP A 228 -21.97 -13.44 1.48
N MET A 229 -22.72 -12.67 2.25
CA MET A 229 -22.17 -11.48 2.90
C MET A 229 -21.35 -11.84 4.14
N PRO A 230 -20.21 -11.20 4.40
CA PRO A 230 -19.50 -11.33 5.68
C PRO A 230 -20.36 -10.77 6.83
N SER A 231 -20.06 -11.17 8.05
CA SER A 231 -20.83 -10.76 9.24
C SER A 231 -20.80 -9.25 9.50
N ASP A 232 -19.78 -8.58 9.00
CA ASP A 232 -19.50 -7.15 9.14
C ASP A 232 -19.72 -6.35 7.85
N TRP A 233 -20.52 -6.88 6.93
CA TRP A 233 -20.78 -6.26 5.63
C TRP A 233 -21.30 -4.82 5.73
N GLU A 234 -22.04 -4.48 6.79
CA GLU A 234 -22.54 -3.12 7.02
C GLU A 234 -21.39 -2.13 7.25
N LEU A 235 -20.29 -2.57 7.89
CA LEU A 235 -19.07 -1.75 8.05
C LEU A 235 -18.39 -1.53 6.70
N PHE A 236 -18.25 -2.57 5.87
CA PHE A 236 -17.69 -2.43 4.53
C PHE A 236 -18.49 -1.46 3.66
N THR A 237 -19.81 -1.55 3.68
CA THR A 237 -20.67 -0.62 2.93
C THR A 237 -20.56 0.81 3.47
N HIS A 238 -20.46 0.99 4.79
CA HIS A 238 -20.28 2.31 5.38
C HIS A 238 -18.94 2.95 4.96
N ILE A 239 -17.84 2.19 4.99
CA ILE A 239 -16.53 2.65 4.51
C ILE A 239 -16.61 3.03 3.03
N ALA A 240 -17.25 2.19 2.21
CA ALA A 240 -17.43 2.42 0.80
C ALA A 240 -18.25 3.69 0.51
N ASP A 241 -19.35 3.90 1.24
CA ASP A 241 -20.19 5.09 1.11
C ASP A 241 -19.42 6.36 1.52
N THR A 242 -18.56 6.27 2.53
CA THR A 242 -17.68 7.37 2.95
C THR A 242 -16.69 7.72 1.85
N ILE A 243 -15.99 6.73 1.29
CA ILE A 243 -15.08 6.93 0.17
C ILE A 243 -15.82 7.54 -1.02
N HIS A 244 -17.00 7.02 -1.35
CA HIS A 244 -17.84 7.52 -2.45
C HIS A 244 -18.26 8.98 -2.27
N SER A 245 -18.49 9.40 -1.02
CA SER A 245 -18.83 10.81 -0.74
C SER A 245 -17.68 11.78 -0.96
N ASP A 246 -16.45 11.29 -0.85
CA ASP A 246 -15.24 12.12 -0.88
C ASP A 246 -14.58 12.15 -2.28
N ILE A 247 -14.85 11.15 -3.12
CA ILE A 247 -14.37 11.12 -4.50
C ILE A 247 -15.43 11.65 -5.47
N ASP A 248 -15.02 12.43 -6.47
CA ASP A 248 -15.90 12.93 -7.54
C ASP A 248 -15.94 11.92 -8.72
N ALA A 249 -16.19 10.65 -8.39
CA ALA A 249 -16.25 9.58 -9.38
C ALA A 249 -17.24 8.50 -8.92
N ASP A 250 -17.93 7.89 -9.87
CA ASP A 250 -18.82 6.77 -9.64
C ASP A 250 -17.99 5.48 -9.51
N LEU A 251 -17.69 5.08 -8.27
CA LEU A 251 -16.93 3.87 -7.95
C LEU A 251 -17.89 2.75 -7.58
N PRO A 252 -18.04 1.71 -8.41
CA PRO A 252 -18.84 0.55 -8.05
C PRO A 252 -18.34 -0.12 -6.78
N VAL A 253 -19.26 -0.40 -5.87
CA VAL A 253 -19.00 -1.11 -4.61
C VAL A 253 -19.76 -2.42 -4.63
N GLN A 254 -19.07 -3.54 -4.46
CA GLN A 254 -19.70 -4.86 -4.49
C GLN A 254 -18.89 -5.91 -3.73
N ASN A 255 -19.56 -7.02 -3.41
CA ASN A 255 -18.89 -8.24 -2.97
C ASN A 255 -17.93 -8.74 -4.08
N ALA A 256 -16.74 -9.21 -3.71
CA ALA A 256 -15.70 -9.61 -4.65
C ALA A 256 -16.08 -10.83 -5.53
N ASN A 257 -17.20 -11.49 -5.25
CA ASN A 257 -17.74 -12.61 -6.04
C ASN A 257 -18.96 -12.20 -6.90
N ALA A 258 -19.28 -10.91 -6.96
CA ALA A 258 -20.45 -10.41 -7.70
C ALA A 258 -20.19 -10.27 -9.21
#